data_14f5faa3dac5f9a8d86fa255efd65eea
#
_entry.id   14f5faa3dac5f9a8d86fa255efd65eea
#
_cell.length_a   1.000
_cell.length_b   1.000
_cell.length_c   1.000
_cell.angle_alpha   90.00
_cell.angle_beta   90.00
_cell.angle_gamma   90.00
#
_symmetry.space_group_name_H-M   'P 1'
#
loop_
_entity.id
_entity.type
_entity.pdbx_description
1 polymer ?
#
loop_
_entity_poly.entity_id
_entity_poly.type
_entity_poly.pdbx_seq_one_letter_code
_entity_poly.pdbx_strand_id
1 'polypeptide(L)'
;EEEFHIFIESEVSRYAESLCKYKGLQREEALKKAHFETQRLLPYGIKTPFHTFYRCCNWTEDVGTLWIYANEKKKQAFIYQITIFEGYQRKGYGKATLREIEKILRKQKIDTLSLNVFYENQRAYHLYKEMGFKTVSMTMKKEL
;
A
#
# COMPACT_ATOMS: atom_id res chain seq x y z
N GLU A 1 6.46 14.75 11.10
CA GLU A 1 7.69 13.93 11.12
C GLU A 1 7.58 12.75 12.09
N GLU A 2 7.19 13.01 13.34
CA GLU A 2 7.03 11.95 14.35
C GLU A 2 5.97 10.92 13.95
N GLU A 3 4.81 11.35 13.51
CA GLU A 3 3.74 10.47 13.02
C GLU A 3 4.20 9.66 11.82
N PHE A 4 4.98 10.26 10.94
CA PHE A 4 5.55 9.58 9.78
C PHE A 4 6.53 8.49 10.21
N HIS A 5 7.37 8.76 11.19
CA HIS A 5 8.33 7.78 11.71
C HIS A 5 7.60 6.56 12.29
N ILE A 6 6.56 6.80 13.09
CA ILE A 6 5.72 5.74 13.65
C ILE A 6 5.05 4.93 12.53
N PHE A 7 4.54 5.61 11.51
CA PHE A 7 3.93 4.97 10.35
C PHE A 7 4.93 4.05 9.63
N ILE A 8 6.15 4.54 9.37
CA ILE A 8 7.17 3.78 8.65
C ILE A 8 7.60 2.54 9.44
N GLU A 9 7.79 2.66 10.75
CA GLU A 9 8.14 1.51 11.58
C GLU A 9 7.05 0.44 11.56
N SER A 10 5.79 0.86 11.66
CA SER A 10 4.64 -0.04 11.54
C SER A 10 4.58 -0.70 10.16
N GLU A 11 4.85 0.06 9.11
CA GLU A 11 4.82 -0.44 7.73
C GLU A 11 5.93 -1.46 7.45
N VAL A 12 7.14 -1.18 7.93
CA VAL A 12 8.26 -2.12 7.83
C VAL A 12 7.91 -3.43 8.51
N SER A 13 7.37 -3.38 9.72
CA SER A 13 6.96 -4.56 10.47
C SER A 13 5.90 -5.36 9.72
N ARG A 14 4.88 -4.70 9.19
CA ARG A 14 3.81 -5.35 8.45
C ARG A 14 4.28 -5.96 7.14
N TYR A 15 5.12 -5.25 6.41
CA TYR A 15 5.71 -5.77 5.18
C TYR A 15 6.56 -7.01 5.47
N ALA A 16 7.37 -6.97 6.54
CA ALA A 16 8.15 -8.14 6.98
C ALA A 16 7.25 -9.33 7.30
N GLU A 17 6.12 -9.12 7.99
CA GLU A 17 5.15 -10.19 8.26
C GLU A 17 4.61 -10.79 6.97
N SER A 18 4.31 -9.97 5.98
CA SER A 18 3.84 -10.44 4.66
C SER A 18 4.90 -11.26 3.95
N LEU A 19 6.16 -10.85 4.01
CA LEU A 19 7.28 -11.60 3.43
C LEU A 19 7.44 -12.97 4.10
N CYS A 20 7.27 -13.03 5.41
CA CYS A 20 7.29 -14.31 6.12
C CYS A 20 6.12 -15.20 5.70
N LYS A 21 4.91 -14.64 5.70
CA LYS A 21 3.68 -15.38 5.44
C LYS A 21 3.57 -15.88 3.99
N TYR A 22 3.86 -15.01 3.03
CA TYR A 22 3.60 -15.31 1.61
C TYR A 22 4.84 -15.73 0.84
N LYS A 23 6.04 -15.35 1.29
CA LYS A 23 7.30 -15.71 0.63
C LYS A 23 8.17 -16.67 1.43
N GLY A 24 7.78 -17.02 2.64
CA GLY A 24 8.48 -17.99 3.46
C GLY A 24 9.84 -17.54 3.99
N LEU A 25 10.10 -16.22 4.05
CA LEU A 25 11.34 -15.68 4.58
C LEU A 25 11.39 -15.86 6.10
N GLN A 26 12.60 -16.02 6.65
CA GLN A 26 12.82 -15.94 8.08
C GLN A 26 12.62 -14.49 8.54
N ARG A 27 12.15 -14.29 9.78
CA ARG A 27 11.80 -12.97 10.30
C ARG A 27 12.93 -11.96 10.20
N GLU A 28 14.15 -12.36 10.56
CA GLU A 28 15.31 -11.47 10.51
C GLU A 28 15.62 -10.99 9.09
N GLU A 29 15.60 -11.92 8.14
CA GLU A 29 15.80 -11.63 6.73
C GLU A 29 14.68 -10.74 6.18
N ALA A 30 13.44 -11.03 6.56
CA ALA A 30 12.28 -10.26 6.14
C ALA A 30 12.36 -8.81 6.65
N LEU A 31 12.77 -8.60 7.90
CA LEU A 31 12.95 -7.25 8.46
C LEU A 31 14.04 -6.48 7.73
N LYS A 32 15.18 -7.11 7.47
CA LYS A 32 16.27 -6.47 6.72
C LYS A 32 15.83 -6.05 5.33
N LYS A 33 15.12 -6.92 4.63
CA LYS A 33 14.61 -6.64 3.30
C LYS A 33 13.59 -5.50 3.32
N ALA A 34 12.66 -5.53 4.28
CA ALA A 34 11.64 -4.51 4.42
C ALA A 34 12.27 -3.12 4.71
N HIS A 35 13.24 -3.06 5.60
CA HIS A 35 13.99 -1.83 5.88
C HIS A 35 14.72 -1.31 4.65
N PHE A 36 15.45 -2.17 3.98
CA PHE A 36 16.23 -1.81 2.80
C PHE A 36 15.34 -1.24 1.70
N GLU A 37 14.25 -1.93 1.37
CA GLU A 37 13.34 -1.48 0.33
C GLU A 37 12.65 -0.17 0.68
N THR A 38 12.23 0.00 1.94
CA THR A 38 11.60 1.24 2.40
C THR A 38 12.55 2.42 2.31
N GLN A 39 13.80 2.26 2.75
CA GLN A 39 14.81 3.32 2.66
C GLN A 39 15.14 3.67 1.22
N ARG A 40 15.17 2.68 0.35
CA ARG A 40 15.43 2.89 -1.08
C ARG A 40 14.30 3.67 -1.74
N LEU A 41 13.06 3.39 -1.38
CA LEU A 41 11.88 4.10 -1.91
C LEU A 41 11.76 5.53 -1.38
N LEU A 42 12.18 5.75 -0.15
CA LEU A 42 12.00 7.02 0.56
C LEU A 42 13.33 7.61 1.04
N PRO A 43 14.25 7.94 0.11
CA PRO A 43 15.58 8.46 0.49
C PRO A 43 15.53 9.78 1.25
N TYR A 44 14.46 10.54 1.13
CA TYR A 44 14.25 11.81 1.84
C TYR A 44 13.08 11.73 2.83
N GLY A 45 12.71 10.52 3.25
CA GLY A 45 11.61 10.31 4.18
C GLY A 45 10.30 10.87 3.65
N ILE A 46 9.58 11.59 4.50
CA ILE A 46 8.29 12.19 4.14
C ILE A 46 8.39 13.22 2.99
N LYS A 47 9.59 13.76 2.77
CA LYS A 47 9.85 14.74 1.71
C LYS A 47 10.29 14.12 0.38
N THR A 48 10.25 12.82 0.26
CA THR A 48 10.59 12.13 -0.99
C THR A 48 9.63 12.57 -2.09
N PRO A 49 10.13 13.05 -3.25
CA PRO A 49 9.26 13.52 -4.33
C PRO A 49 8.28 12.46 -4.81
N PHE A 50 7.08 12.88 -5.18
CA PHE A 50 6.00 12.08 -5.74
C PHE A 50 5.31 11.14 -4.74
N HIS A 51 5.81 11.01 -3.52
CA HIS A 51 5.18 10.18 -2.48
C HIS A 51 4.28 11.04 -1.59
N THR A 52 3.09 10.54 -1.31
CA THR A 52 2.13 11.18 -0.41
C THR A 52 1.59 10.15 0.58
N PHE A 53 1.44 10.58 1.82
CA PHE A 53 0.97 9.76 2.93
C PHE A 53 -0.31 10.37 3.45
N TYR A 54 -1.40 9.60 3.45
CA TYR A 54 -2.71 10.06 3.87
C TYR A 54 -3.15 9.32 5.13
N ARG A 55 -3.81 10.05 6.01
CA ARG A 55 -4.66 9.45 7.03
C ARG A 55 -6.06 9.34 6.44
N CYS A 56 -6.66 8.18 6.57
CA CYS A 56 -8.03 7.95 6.16
C CYS A 56 -8.93 8.18 7.36
N CYS A 57 -9.80 9.15 7.27
CA CYS A 57 -10.64 9.57 8.39
C CYS A 57 -12.12 9.41 8.04
N ASN A 58 -12.92 9.02 9.02
CA ASN A 58 -14.34 9.24 8.96
C ASN A 58 -14.63 10.61 9.62
N TRP A 59 -15.88 10.90 9.96
CA TRP A 59 -16.22 12.21 10.53
C TRP A 59 -15.56 12.53 11.86
N THR A 60 -15.11 11.52 12.62
CA THR A 60 -14.66 11.67 14.01
C THR A 60 -13.31 11.02 14.30
N GLU A 61 -12.87 10.05 13.50
CA GLU A 61 -11.73 9.21 13.85
C GLU A 61 -10.88 8.86 12.63
N ASP A 62 -9.61 8.56 12.88
CA ASP A 62 -8.73 7.97 11.90
C ASP A 62 -9.07 6.48 11.76
N VAL A 63 -9.35 6.03 10.55
CA VAL A 63 -9.76 4.66 10.26
C VAL A 63 -8.71 3.87 9.49
N GLY A 64 -7.67 4.54 8.99
CA GLY A 64 -6.64 3.87 8.23
C GLY A 64 -5.59 4.81 7.68
N THR A 65 -4.71 4.26 6.85
CA THR A 65 -3.62 4.99 6.19
C THR A 65 -3.50 4.59 4.73
N LEU A 66 -2.91 5.48 3.93
CA LEU A 66 -2.64 5.24 2.52
C LEU A 66 -1.30 5.89 2.16
N TRP A 67 -0.43 5.12 1.52
CA TRP A 67 0.82 5.61 0.95
C TRP A 67 0.78 5.41 -0.56
N ILE A 68 0.90 6.51 -1.30
CA ILE A 68 0.80 6.50 -2.74
C ILE A 68 1.98 7.25 -3.39
N TYR A 69 2.43 6.71 -4.50
CA TYR A 69 3.33 7.38 -5.44
C TYR A 69 2.50 7.85 -6.63
N ALA A 70 2.68 9.10 -7.06
CA ALA A 70 1.99 9.62 -8.23
C ALA A 70 2.93 10.49 -9.05
N ASN A 71 3.05 10.19 -10.34
CA ASN A 71 3.89 10.94 -11.27
C ASN A 71 3.01 11.49 -12.40
N GLU A 72 2.72 12.78 -12.36
CA GLU A 72 1.85 13.44 -13.33
C GLU A 72 2.41 13.42 -14.75
N LYS A 73 3.73 13.53 -14.91
CA LYS A 73 4.37 13.50 -16.23
C LYS A 73 4.19 12.14 -16.91
N LYS A 74 4.28 11.06 -16.15
CA LYS A 74 4.09 9.70 -16.63
C LYS A 74 2.63 9.27 -16.60
N LYS A 75 1.77 10.07 -15.99
CA LYS A 75 0.34 9.79 -15.81
C LYS A 75 0.07 8.47 -15.07
N GLN A 76 0.94 8.14 -14.15
CA GLN A 76 0.93 6.88 -13.42
C GLN A 76 0.96 7.11 -11.92
N ALA A 77 0.23 6.26 -11.19
CA ALA A 77 0.27 6.20 -9.73
C ALA A 77 0.39 4.74 -9.28
N PHE A 78 0.92 4.58 -8.08
CA PHE A 78 1.12 3.26 -7.47
C PHE A 78 0.79 3.35 -5.99
N ILE A 79 -0.05 2.44 -5.51
CA ILE A 79 -0.36 2.31 -4.08
C ILE A 79 0.68 1.39 -3.44
N TYR A 80 1.51 1.95 -2.56
CA TYR A 80 2.48 1.17 -1.79
C TYR A 80 1.86 0.55 -0.56
N GLN A 81 0.87 1.22 0.03
CA GLN A 81 0.22 0.73 1.23
C GLN A 81 -1.19 1.31 1.33
N ILE A 82 -2.13 0.45 1.66
CA ILE A 82 -3.48 0.85 2.09
C ILE A 82 -3.86 -0.06 3.26
N THR A 83 -4.23 0.55 4.36
CA THR A 83 -4.63 -0.19 5.56
C THR A 83 -5.84 0.45 6.19
N ILE A 84 -6.84 -0.37 6.47
CA ILE A 84 -7.95 -0.01 7.34
C ILE A 84 -7.70 -0.70 8.68
N PHE A 85 -7.71 0.07 9.76
CA PHE A 85 -7.43 -0.43 11.10
C PHE A 85 -8.48 -1.47 11.52
N GLU A 86 -8.06 -2.43 12.35
CA GLU A 86 -8.85 -3.61 12.68
C GLU A 86 -10.28 -3.28 13.13
N GLY A 87 -10.47 -2.31 13.98
CA GLY A 87 -11.81 -1.93 14.47
C GLY A 87 -12.74 -1.31 13.42
N TYR A 88 -12.22 -0.99 12.24
CA TYR A 88 -12.96 -0.30 11.17
C TYR A 88 -13.12 -1.14 9.91
N GLN A 89 -12.64 -2.38 9.92
CA GLN A 89 -12.73 -3.27 8.77
C GLN A 89 -14.17 -3.78 8.56
N ARG A 90 -14.45 -4.21 7.32
CA ARG A 90 -15.77 -4.74 6.91
C ARG A 90 -16.90 -3.71 6.98
N LYS A 91 -16.57 -2.42 6.93
CA LYS A 91 -17.54 -1.32 6.94
C LYS A 91 -17.51 -0.50 5.65
N GLY A 92 -16.76 -0.94 4.65
CA GLY A 92 -16.68 -0.27 3.35
C GLY A 92 -15.65 0.84 3.26
N TYR A 93 -14.81 1.04 4.27
CA TYR A 93 -13.79 2.09 4.25
C TYR A 93 -12.69 1.87 3.21
N GLY A 94 -12.31 0.62 2.94
CA GLY A 94 -11.34 0.30 1.90
C GLY A 94 -11.81 0.75 0.52
N LYS A 95 -13.04 0.42 0.18
CA LYS A 95 -13.66 0.84 -1.08
C LYS A 95 -13.80 2.36 -1.15
N ALA A 96 -14.23 2.99 -0.07
CA ALA A 96 -14.37 4.44 0.01
C ALA A 96 -13.03 5.14 -0.20
N THR A 97 -11.97 4.63 0.42
CA THR A 97 -10.61 5.16 0.27
C THR A 97 -10.14 5.07 -1.18
N LEU A 98 -10.34 3.92 -1.83
CA LEU A 98 -9.97 3.73 -3.23
C LEU A 98 -10.75 4.68 -4.15
N ARG A 99 -12.03 4.86 -3.92
CA ARG A 99 -12.85 5.81 -4.69
C ARG A 99 -12.35 7.24 -4.54
N GLU A 100 -12.02 7.65 -3.32
CA GLU A 100 -11.53 9.01 -3.07
C GLU A 100 -10.18 9.26 -3.72
N ILE A 101 -9.24 8.32 -3.62
CA ILE A 101 -7.93 8.49 -4.25
C ILE A 101 -8.06 8.51 -5.78
N GLU A 102 -8.96 7.73 -6.35
CA GLU A 102 -9.21 7.78 -7.79
C GLU A 102 -9.68 9.16 -8.23
N LYS A 103 -10.57 9.81 -7.47
CA LYS A 103 -11.03 11.17 -7.76
C LYS A 103 -9.86 12.15 -7.75
N ILE A 104 -9.01 12.08 -6.75
CA ILE A 104 -7.82 12.94 -6.61
C ILE A 104 -6.90 12.75 -7.81
N LEU A 105 -6.62 11.50 -8.17
CA LEU A 105 -5.73 11.16 -9.27
C LEU A 105 -6.27 11.61 -10.62
N ARG A 106 -7.57 11.48 -10.86
CA ARG A 106 -8.21 11.98 -12.09
C ARG A 106 -8.07 13.48 -12.23
N LYS A 107 -8.20 14.23 -11.14
CA LYS A 107 -7.97 15.69 -11.13
C LYS A 107 -6.54 16.04 -11.50
N GLN A 108 -5.58 15.19 -11.14
CA GLN A 108 -4.16 15.34 -11.47
C GLN A 108 -3.82 14.83 -12.87
N LYS A 109 -4.82 14.42 -13.66
CA LYS A 109 -4.64 13.88 -15.03
C LYS A 109 -3.85 12.56 -15.04
N ILE A 110 -3.87 11.83 -13.95
CA ILE A 110 -3.30 10.48 -13.86
C ILE A 110 -4.35 9.50 -14.40
N ASP A 111 -3.92 8.59 -15.26
CA ASP A 111 -4.82 7.67 -15.95
C ASP A 111 -4.58 6.19 -15.60
N THR A 112 -3.52 5.88 -14.86
CA THR A 112 -3.20 4.51 -14.45
C THR A 112 -2.88 4.44 -12.98
N LEU A 113 -3.54 3.54 -12.26
CA LEU A 113 -3.30 3.25 -10.86
C LEU A 113 -2.98 1.76 -10.71
N SER A 114 -1.83 1.46 -10.11
CA SER A 114 -1.34 0.10 -9.92
C SER A 114 -1.08 -0.19 -8.45
N LEU A 115 -1.05 -1.45 -8.11
CA LEU A 115 -0.63 -1.95 -6.79
C LEU A 115 -0.10 -3.38 -6.92
N ASN A 116 0.61 -3.83 -5.90
CA ASN A 116 0.99 -5.23 -5.76
C ASN A 116 0.15 -5.86 -4.64
N VAL A 117 -0.29 -7.08 -4.88
CA VAL A 117 -1.00 -7.88 -3.87
C VAL A 117 -0.52 -9.33 -3.98
N PHE A 118 -0.25 -9.96 -2.83
CA PHE A 118 0.05 -11.38 -2.82
C PHE A 118 -1.22 -12.16 -3.16
N TYR A 119 -1.12 -13.08 -4.11
CA TYR A 119 -2.27 -13.86 -4.58
C TYR A 119 -2.97 -14.58 -3.43
N GLU A 120 -2.24 -15.10 -2.46
CA GLU A 120 -2.80 -15.79 -1.29
C GLU A 120 -3.58 -14.86 -0.37
N ASN A 121 -3.38 -13.54 -0.47
CA ASN A 121 -4.20 -12.56 0.22
C ASN A 121 -5.50 -12.36 -0.54
N GLN A 122 -6.34 -13.38 -0.50
CA GLN A 122 -7.55 -13.46 -1.33
C GLN A 122 -8.55 -12.36 -1.01
N ARG A 123 -8.64 -11.94 0.24
CA ARG A 123 -9.54 -10.86 0.64
C ARG A 123 -9.19 -9.55 -0.06
N ALA A 124 -7.93 -9.17 -0.03
CA ALA A 124 -7.46 -7.97 -0.73
C ALA A 124 -7.57 -8.12 -2.24
N TYR A 125 -7.18 -9.28 -2.76
CA TYR A 125 -7.28 -9.57 -4.19
C TYR A 125 -8.71 -9.41 -4.70
N HIS A 126 -9.69 -9.97 -4.02
CA HIS A 126 -11.10 -9.84 -4.39
C HIS A 126 -11.61 -8.40 -4.32
N LEU A 127 -11.19 -7.65 -3.30
CA LEU A 127 -11.53 -6.23 -3.19
C LEU A 127 -11.04 -5.46 -4.42
N TYR A 128 -9.78 -5.64 -4.79
CA TYR A 128 -9.20 -4.93 -5.92
C TYR A 128 -9.86 -5.34 -7.25
N LYS A 129 -10.13 -6.62 -7.44
CA LYS A 129 -10.88 -7.10 -8.62
C LYS A 129 -12.26 -6.46 -8.70
N GLU A 130 -12.95 -6.40 -7.58
CA GLU A 130 -14.29 -5.78 -7.48
C GLU A 130 -14.24 -4.28 -7.81
N MET A 131 -13.13 -3.62 -7.45
CA MET A 131 -12.91 -2.19 -7.74
C MET A 131 -12.40 -1.92 -9.16
N GLY A 132 -12.27 -2.95 -9.98
CA GLY A 132 -11.89 -2.81 -11.38
C GLY A 132 -10.40 -3.00 -11.69
N PHE A 133 -9.59 -3.37 -10.71
CA PHE A 133 -8.18 -3.70 -10.97
C PHE A 133 -8.09 -5.01 -11.74
N LYS A 134 -7.19 -5.05 -12.72
CA LYS A 134 -6.94 -6.25 -13.51
C LYS A 134 -5.57 -6.80 -13.20
N THR A 135 -5.44 -8.11 -13.14
CA THR A 135 -4.15 -8.77 -12.94
C THR A 135 -3.27 -8.54 -14.16
N VAL A 136 -2.09 -7.97 -13.93
CA VAL A 136 -1.13 -7.65 -15.00
C VAL A 136 -0.03 -8.69 -15.08
N SER A 137 0.45 -9.17 -13.93
CA SER A 137 1.51 -10.17 -13.87
C SER A 137 1.34 -11.03 -12.63
N MET A 138 1.99 -12.17 -12.63
CA MET A 138 1.89 -13.12 -11.52
C MET A 138 3.23 -13.86 -11.40
N THR A 139 3.74 -13.97 -10.18
CA THR A 139 4.90 -14.80 -9.87
C THR A 139 4.42 -16.15 -9.32
N MET A 140 4.97 -17.22 -9.85
CA MET A 140 4.67 -18.59 -9.40
C MET A 140 5.95 -19.27 -8.93
N LYS A 141 5.84 -20.08 -7.88
CA LYS A 141 6.99 -20.77 -7.29
C LYS A 141 6.63 -22.22 -7.03
N LYS A 142 7.61 -23.09 -7.21
CA LYS A 142 7.48 -24.53 -6.88
C LYS A 142 8.69 -24.95 -6.06
N GLU A 143 8.45 -25.63 -4.98
CA GLU A 143 9.51 -26.30 -4.22
C GLU A 143 9.89 -27.60 -4.94
N LEU A 144 11.20 -27.89 -5.05
CA LEU A 144 11.71 -29.07 -5.73
C LEU A 144 12.24 -30.14 -4.77
#